data_8ff07cbe8cf39c2a5f0775aade4f1b5e
#
_entry.id   8ff07cbe8cf39c2a5f0775aade4f1b5e
#
_cell.length_a   1.000
_cell.length_b   1.000
_cell.length_c   1.000
_cell.angle_alpha   90.00
_cell.angle_beta   90.00
_cell.angle_gamma   90.00
#
_symmetry.space_group_name_H-M   'P 1'
#
loop_
_entity.id
_entity.type
_entity.pdbx_description
1 polymer ?
#
loop_
_entity_poly.entity_id
_entity_poly.type
_entity_poly.pdbx_seq_one_letter_code
_entity_poly.pdbx_strand_id
1 'polypeptide(L)'
;MSRKVNKVVKLITGLLIMVPLLCQLFTFEKFSAALTSAGIPSSLSLPIAIILVVVELTSLLFLIDMNISKKAILVSRVSGFLSLGIMTVISFLAFKNGYAAVIFGATIKNVNNVAAIFLVFMMWILLICANLSTKKTAK
;
A
#
# COMPACT_ATOMS: atom_id res chain seq x y z
N MET A 1 1.30 23.95 -7.29
CA MET A 1 2.41 23.05 -7.01
C MET A 1 3.21 22.86 -8.31
N SER A 2 4.54 23.01 -8.28
CA SER A 2 5.40 22.91 -9.48
C SER A 2 5.33 21.48 -10.06
N ARG A 3 5.45 21.33 -11.40
CA ARG A 3 5.46 20.03 -12.09
C ARG A 3 6.56 19.08 -11.56
N LYS A 4 7.69 19.67 -11.11
CA LYS A 4 8.79 18.93 -10.48
C LYS A 4 8.39 18.34 -9.12
N VAL A 5 7.73 19.14 -8.27
CA VAL A 5 7.27 18.70 -6.94
C VAL A 5 6.27 17.56 -7.05
N ASN A 6 5.37 17.60 -8.05
CA ASN A 6 4.42 16.53 -8.31
C ASN A 6 5.10 15.20 -8.64
N LYS A 7 6.12 15.22 -9.49
CA LYS A 7 6.89 14.01 -9.82
C LYS A 7 7.60 13.44 -8.60
N VAL A 8 8.17 14.31 -7.76
CA VAL A 8 8.84 13.89 -6.53
C VAL A 8 7.85 13.25 -5.54
N VAL A 9 6.68 13.86 -5.33
CA VAL A 9 5.64 13.30 -4.45
C VAL A 9 5.19 11.92 -4.93
N LYS A 10 4.92 11.76 -6.23
CA LYS A 10 4.57 10.45 -6.81
C LYS A 10 5.67 9.42 -6.61
N LEU A 11 6.93 9.80 -6.85
CA LEU A 11 8.07 8.92 -6.69
C LEU A 11 8.22 8.45 -5.23
N ILE A 12 8.14 9.38 -4.27
CA ILE A 12 8.21 9.07 -2.84
C ILE A 12 7.06 8.14 -2.44
N THR A 13 5.83 8.43 -2.89
CA THR A 13 4.66 7.58 -2.63
C THR A 13 4.87 6.18 -3.19
N GLY A 14 5.38 6.08 -4.43
CA GLY A 14 5.69 4.81 -5.08
C GLY A 14 6.73 4.00 -4.31
N LEU A 15 7.80 4.63 -3.86
CA LEU A 15 8.84 3.98 -3.06
C LEU A 15 8.29 3.48 -1.71
N LEU A 16 7.45 4.28 -1.05
CA LEU A 16 6.83 3.89 0.23
C LEU A 16 5.86 2.70 0.08
N ILE A 17 5.13 2.60 -1.03
CA ILE A 17 4.27 1.44 -1.31
C ILE A 17 5.12 0.23 -1.74
N MET A 18 6.21 0.46 -2.44
CA MET A 18 7.10 -0.60 -2.91
C MET A 18 7.81 -1.34 -1.76
N VAL A 19 8.13 -0.65 -0.65
CA VAL A 19 8.80 -1.29 0.49
C VAL A 19 7.94 -2.41 1.11
N PRO A 20 6.70 -2.17 1.59
CA PRO A 20 5.87 -3.24 2.12
C PRO A 20 5.56 -4.31 1.07
N LEU A 21 5.33 -3.93 -0.19
CA LEU A 21 5.10 -4.87 -1.28
C LEU A 21 6.26 -5.85 -1.46
N LEU A 22 7.50 -5.37 -1.49
CA LEU A 22 8.69 -6.23 -1.57
C LEU A 22 8.79 -7.14 -0.34
N CYS A 23 8.58 -6.60 0.85
CA CYS A 23 8.58 -7.39 2.08
C CYS A 23 7.53 -8.52 2.05
N GLN A 24 6.33 -8.23 1.55
CA GLN A 24 5.26 -9.21 1.39
C GLN A 24 5.61 -10.28 0.35
N LEU A 25 6.18 -9.89 -0.79
CA LEU A 25 6.60 -10.82 -1.85
C LEU A 25 7.72 -11.75 -1.38
N PHE A 26 8.74 -11.24 -0.71
CA PHE A 26 9.85 -12.07 -0.21
C PHE A 26 9.43 -13.06 0.87
N THR A 27 8.36 -12.78 1.59
CA THR A 27 7.86 -13.65 2.66
C THR A 27 6.45 -14.18 2.38
N PHE A 28 6.07 -14.27 1.12
CA PHE A 28 4.69 -14.54 0.72
C PHE A 28 4.11 -15.82 1.35
N GLU A 29 4.89 -16.89 1.43
CA GLU A 29 4.48 -18.14 2.07
C GLU A 29 4.10 -17.96 3.56
N LYS A 30 4.79 -17.05 4.26
CA LYS A 30 4.54 -16.75 5.68
C LYS A 30 3.56 -15.59 5.88
N PHE A 31 3.29 -14.83 4.81
CA PHE A 31 2.44 -13.66 4.89
C PHE A 31 0.99 -14.01 5.21
N SER A 32 0.44 -15.05 4.60
CA SER A 32 -0.91 -15.53 4.90
C SER A 32 -1.04 -15.99 6.37
N ALA A 33 -0.02 -16.67 6.91
CA ALA A 33 0.02 -17.06 8.32
C ALA A 33 0.12 -15.83 9.25
N ALA A 34 0.89 -14.80 8.86
CA ALA A 34 0.97 -13.54 9.59
C ALA A 34 -0.38 -12.80 9.61
N LEU A 35 -1.13 -12.79 8.50
CA LEU A 35 -2.49 -12.25 8.43
C LEU A 35 -3.45 -12.99 9.37
N THR A 36 -3.33 -14.31 9.45
CA THR A 36 -4.12 -15.11 10.38
C THR A 36 -3.81 -14.75 11.84
N SER A 37 -2.54 -14.56 12.16
CA SER A 37 -2.10 -14.11 13.50
C SER A 37 -2.60 -12.68 13.83
N ALA A 38 -2.80 -11.86 12.82
CA ALA A 38 -3.36 -10.51 12.95
C ALA A 38 -4.90 -10.51 13.16
N GLY A 39 -5.56 -11.67 13.10
CA GLY A 39 -7.00 -11.81 13.35
C GLY A 39 -7.85 -12.00 12.10
N ILE A 40 -7.22 -12.22 10.93
CA ILE A 40 -7.96 -12.55 9.70
C ILE A 40 -8.24 -14.06 9.69
N PRO A 41 -9.48 -14.50 9.36
CA PRO A 41 -9.81 -15.92 9.26
C PRO A 41 -8.87 -16.64 8.28
N SER A 42 -8.42 -17.86 8.63
CA SER A 42 -7.46 -18.63 7.83
C SER A 42 -7.94 -18.90 6.40
N SER A 43 -9.26 -19.05 6.20
CA SER A 43 -9.87 -19.22 4.87
C SER A 43 -9.73 -17.99 3.96
N LEU A 44 -9.61 -16.78 4.55
CA LEU A 44 -9.53 -15.51 3.82
C LEU A 44 -8.10 -14.95 3.76
N SER A 45 -7.17 -15.45 4.57
CA SER A 45 -5.81 -14.90 4.67
C SER A 45 -5.04 -14.99 3.36
N LEU A 46 -5.10 -16.13 2.67
CA LEU A 46 -4.43 -16.31 1.39
C LEU A 46 -5.06 -15.47 0.26
N PRO A 47 -6.38 -15.49 0.04
CA PRO A 47 -7.01 -14.57 -0.93
C PRO A 47 -6.70 -13.11 -0.68
N ILE A 48 -6.75 -12.65 0.57
CA ILE A 48 -6.44 -11.25 0.92
C ILE A 48 -4.98 -10.92 0.61
N ALA A 49 -4.04 -11.82 0.93
CA ALA A 49 -2.63 -11.64 0.61
C ALA A 49 -2.41 -11.47 -0.90
N ILE A 50 -3.03 -12.32 -1.72
CA ILE A 50 -2.93 -12.24 -3.19
C ILE A 50 -3.53 -10.93 -3.71
N ILE A 51 -4.74 -10.59 -3.27
CA ILE A 51 -5.43 -9.37 -3.69
C ILE A 51 -4.60 -8.13 -3.33
N LEU A 52 -4.07 -8.07 -2.11
CA LEU A 52 -3.26 -6.94 -1.65
C LEU A 52 -2.04 -6.73 -2.54
N VAL A 53 -1.25 -7.79 -2.77
CA VAL A 53 -0.06 -7.73 -3.63
C VAL A 53 -0.40 -7.29 -5.06
N VAL A 54 -1.45 -7.84 -5.66
CA VAL A 54 -1.88 -7.48 -7.02
C VAL A 54 -2.32 -6.02 -7.10
N VAL A 55 -3.08 -5.56 -6.11
CA VAL A 55 -3.59 -4.18 -6.06
C VAL A 55 -2.45 -3.19 -5.82
N GLU A 56 -1.47 -3.52 -4.97
CA GLU A 56 -0.26 -2.70 -4.76
C GLU A 56 0.58 -2.60 -6.03
N LEU A 57 0.86 -3.73 -6.71
CA LEU A 57 1.58 -3.74 -7.99
C LEU A 57 0.88 -2.86 -9.03
N THR A 58 -0.45 -2.99 -9.14
CA THR A 58 -1.24 -2.18 -10.08
C THR A 58 -1.17 -0.69 -9.75
N SER A 59 -1.11 -0.33 -8.47
CA SER A 59 -1.04 1.07 -8.03
C SER A 59 0.27 1.76 -8.44
N LEU A 60 1.38 1.03 -8.55
CA LEU A 60 2.68 1.55 -8.93
C LEU A 60 2.69 2.13 -10.35
N LEU A 61 1.88 1.61 -11.27
CA LEU A 61 1.83 2.09 -12.67
C LEU A 61 1.52 3.59 -12.75
N PHE A 62 0.60 4.09 -11.90
CA PHE A 62 0.29 5.51 -11.80
C PHE A 62 1.39 6.33 -11.12
N LEU A 63 2.02 5.77 -10.09
CA LEU A 63 3.01 6.45 -9.26
C LEU A 63 4.36 6.62 -9.99
N ILE A 64 4.73 5.65 -10.84
CA ILE A 64 5.95 5.70 -11.66
C ILE A 64 5.77 6.58 -12.91
N ASP A 65 4.57 7.15 -13.12
CA ASP A 65 4.26 8.05 -14.24
C ASP A 65 4.47 7.37 -15.62
N MET A 66 4.15 6.07 -15.72
CA MET A 66 4.27 5.30 -16.95
C MET A 66 3.31 5.86 -18.02
N ASN A 67 3.79 5.85 -19.26
CA ASN A 67 3.02 6.33 -20.43
C ASN A 67 2.00 5.25 -20.86
N ILE A 68 0.90 5.12 -20.12
CA ILE A 68 -0.15 4.12 -20.31
C ILE A 68 -1.48 4.79 -20.66
N SER A 69 -2.46 3.99 -21.09
CA SER A 69 -3.78 4.48 -21.46
C SER A 69 -4.50 5.18 -20.30
N LYS A 70 -5.38 6.15 -20.60
CA LYS A 70 -6.17 6.88 -19.58
C LYS A 70 -6.96 5.94 -18.68
N LYS A 71 -7.48 4.82 -19.25
CA LYS A 71 -8.21 3.80 -18.46
C LYS A 71 -7.28 3.09 -17.48
N ALA A 72 -6.08 2.70 -17.91
CA ALA A 72 -5.10 2.06 -17.03
C ALA A 72 -4.64 2.99 -15.89
N ILE A 73 -4.46 4.30 -16.16
CA ILE A 73 -4.18 5.29 -15.11
C ILE A 73 -5.31 5.36 -14.08
N LEU A 74 -6.57 5.34 -14.53
CA LEU A 74 -7.73 5.36 -13.62
C LEU A 74 -7.75 4.11 -12.75
N VAL A 75 -7.59 2.93 -13.34
CA VAL A 75 -7.53 1.65 -12.60
C VAL A 75 -6.39 1.68 -11.58
N SER A 76 -5.20 2.10 -11.96
CA SER A 76 -4.05 2.20 -11.08
C SER A 76 -4.27 3.16 -9.90
N ARG A 77 -4.97 4.29 -10.10
CA ARG A 77 -5.36 5.20 -9.01
C ARG A 77 -6.32 4.54 -8.03
N VAL A 78 -7.38 3.92 -8.56
CA VAL A 78 -8.36 3.21 -7.73
C VAL A 78 -7.68 2.09 -6.94
N SER A 79 -6.77 1.34 -7.58
CA SER A 79 -5.97 0.31 -6.91
C SER A 79 -5.14 0.88 -5.76
N GLY A 80 -4.53 2.07 -5.92
CA GLY A 80 -3.80 2.72 -4.83
C GLY A 80 -4.66 3.03 -3.60
N PHE A 81 -5.87 3.55 -3.80
CA PHE A 81 -6.81 3.77 -2.69
C PHE A 81 -7.32 2.46 -2.09
N LEU A 82 -7.57 1.45 -2.92
CA LEU A 82 -8.02 0.14 -2.47
C LEU A 82 -6.94 -0.56 -1.63
N SER A 83 -5.68 -0.55 -2.07
CA SER A 83 -4.57 -1.15 -1.31
C SER A 83 -4.41 -0.49 0.06
N LEU A 84 -4.41 0.84 0.12
CA LEU A 84 -4.34 1.55 1.41
C LEU A 84 -5.56 1.30 2.29
N GLY A 85 -6.75 1.16 1.70
CA GLY A 85 -7.96 0.77 2.44
C GLY A 85 -7.80 -0.61 3.09
N ILE A 86 -7.35 -1.61 2.33
CA ILE A 86 -7.08 -2.96 2.83
C ILE A 86 -5.98 -2.92 3.91
N MET A 87 -4.86 -2.23 3.66
CA MET A 87 -3.79 -2.06 4.65
C MET A 87 -4.28 -1.41 5.94
N THR A 88 -5.17 -0.41 5.86
CA THR A 88 -5.74 0.25 7.04
C THR A 88 -6.57 -0.73 7.87
N VAL A 89 -7.43 -1.53 7.23
CA VAL A 89 -8.23 -2.55 7.92
C VAL A 89 -7.33 -3.60 8.57
N ILE A 90 -6.33 -4.11 7.84
CA ILE A 90 -5.37 -5.09 8.36
C ILE A 90 -4.60 -4.50 9.55
N SER A 91 -4.11 -3.26 9.44
CA SER A 91 -3.37 -2.58 10.50
C SER A 91 -4.22 -2.38 11.76
N PHE A 92 -5.50 -2.08 11.60
CA PHE A 92 -6.43 -1.90 12.72
C PHE A 92 -6.71 -3.22 13.44
N LEU A 93 -6.96 -4.30 12.69
CA LEU A 93 -7.15 -5.64 13.26
C LEU A 93 -5.86 -6.14 13.95
N ALA A 94 -4.74 -5.95 13.29
CA ALA A 94 -3.43 -6.35 13.77
C ALA A 94 -2.99 -5.57 15.03
N PHE A 95 -3.38 -4.29 15.12
CA PHE A 95 -3.11 -3.48 16.30
C PHE A 95 -3.76 -4.06 17.57
N LYS A 96 -5.01 -4.50 17.47
CA LYS A 96 -5.72 -5.16 18.57
C LYS A 96 -5.03 -6.42 19.06
N ASN A 97 -4.38 -7.14 18.14
CA ASN A 97 -3.70 -8.42 18.41
C ASN A 97 -2.18 -8.28 18.63
N GLY A 98 -1.64 -7.05 18.62
CA GLY A 98 -0.21 -6.80 18.83
C GLY A 98 0.70 -7.11 17.64
N TYR A 99 0.16 -7.28 16.42
CA TYR A 99 0.88 -7.69 15.21
C TYR A 99 0.86 -6.65 14.08
N ALA A 100 0.81 -5.35 14.38
CA ALA A 100 0.66 -4.30 13.35
C ALA A 100 1.78 -4.30 12.29
N ALA A 101 2.94 -4.91 12.58
CA ALA A 101 4.03 -5.10 11.61
C ALA A 101 3.66 -6.02 10.43
N VAL A 102 2.51 -6.68 10.46
CA VAL A 102 2.04 -7.59 9.40
C VAL A 102 1.92 -6.93 8.02
N ILE A 103 1.76 -5.61 7.95
CA ILE A 103 1.78 -4.87 6.67
C ILE A 103 3.10 -5.02 5.90
N PHE A 104 4.20 -5.32 6.60
CA PHE A 104 5.50 -5.64 6.01
C PHE A 104 5.70 -7.15 5.77
N GLY A 105 4.63 -7.92 5.67
CA GLY A 105 4.71 -9.38 5.60
C GLY A 105 5.26 -9.99 6.89
N ALA A 106 6.05 -11.06 6.76
CA ALA A 106 6.70 -11.72 7.89
C ALA A 106 8.17 -11.29 8.08
N THR A 107 8.65 -10.33 7.29
CA THR A 107 10.07 -9.92 7.25
C THR A 107 10.47 -9.15 8.51
N ILE A 108 9.60 -8.26 8.99
CA ILE A 108 9.92 -7.34 10.08
C ILE A 108 9.01 -7.66 11.28
N LYS A 109 9.58 -8.34 12.29
CA LYS A 109 8.82 -8.76 13.49
C LYS A 109 8.72 -7.70 14.59
N ASN A 110 9.64 -6.73 14.62
CA ASN A 110 9.83 -5.82 15.76
C ASN A 110 9.48 -4.35 15.44
N VAL A 111 8.58 -4.09 14.50
CA VAL A 111 8.10 -2.72 14.31
C VAL A 111 7.11 -2.37 15.41
N ASN A 112 7.33 -1.21 16.03
CA ASN A 112 6.35 -0.65 16.96
C ASN A 112 5.00 -0.48 16.25
N ASN A 113 3.93 -0.99 16.85
CA ASN A 113 2.58 -0.93 16.30
C ASN A 113 2.16 0.50 15.95
N VAL A 114 2.58 1.48 16.76
CA VAL A 114 2.31 2.91 16.51
C VAL A 114 3.02 3.40 15.25
N ALA A 115 4.28 2.97 15.04
CA ALA A 115 5.05 3.34 13.84
C ALA A 115 4.42 2.76 12.57
N ALA A 116 3.89 1.53 12.61
CA ALA A 116 3.20 0.91 11.48
C ALA A 116 1.94 1.69 11.07
N ILE A 117 1.11 2.08 12.06
CA ILE A 117 -0.10 2.87 11.81
C ILE A 117 0.26 4.26 11.27
N PHE A 118 1.27 4.91 11.87
CA PHE A 118 1.76 6.21 11.40
C PHE A 118 2.22 6.16 9.94
N LEU A 119 2.89 5.09 9.54
CA LEU A 119 3.34 4.88 8.17
C LEU A 119 2.14 4.76 7.20
N VAL A 120 1.12 3.98 7.55
CA VAL A 120 -0.11 3.88 6.73
C VAL A 120 -0.78 5.25 6.60
N PHE A 121 -0.84 6.03 7.68
CA PHE A 121 -1.41 7.37 7.66
C PHE A 121 -0.60 8.32 6.75
N MET A 122 0.73 8.28 6.81
CA MET A 122 1.61 9.03 5.90
C MET A 122 1.40 8.65 4.44
N MET A 123 1.23 7.34 4.15
CA MET A 123 0.91 6.87 2.80
C MET A 123 -0.42 7.44 2.28
N TRP A 124 -1.45 7.55 3.13
CA TRP A 124 -2.71 8.19 2.78
C TRP A 124 -2.52 9.65 2.37
N ILE A 125 -1.81 10.43 3.18
CA ILE A 125 -1.54 11.86 2.89
C ILE A 125 -0.82 11.99 1.54
N LEU A 126 0.23 11.20 1.33
CA LEU A 126 1.03 11.25 0.10
C LEU A 126 0.25 10.83 -1.14
N LEU A 127 -0.59 9.78 -1.04
CA LEU A 127 -1.43 9.34 -2.15
C LEU A 127 -2.49 10.40 -2.51
N ILE A 128 -3.11 11.04 -1.52
CA ILE A 128 -4.03 12.15 -1.74
C ILE A 128 -3.32 13.32 -2.42
N CYS A 129 -2.15 13.72 -1.92
CA CYS A 129 -1.33 14.77 -2.54
C CYS A 129 -0.96 14.46 -3.98
N ALA A 130 -0.55 13.21 -4.27
CA ALA A 130 -0.22 12.75 -5.62
C ALA A 130 -1.42 12.84 -6.57
N ASN A 131 -2.63 12.53 -6.08
CA ASN A 131 -3.87 12.60 -6.87
C ASN A 131 -4.34 14.04 -7.13
N LEU A 132 -4.33 14.90 -6.11
CA LEU A 132 -4.76 16.31 -6.25
C LEU A 132 -3.86 17.07 -7.22
N SER A 133 -2.61 16.75 -7.23
CA SER A 133 -1.59 17.36 -8.07
C SER A 133 -1.78 17.05 -9.56
N THR A 134 -2.32 15.88 -9.92
CA THR A 134 -2.58 15.51 -11.32
C THR A 134 -3.81 16.22 -11.91
N LYS A 135 -4.81 16.58 -11.11
CA LYS A 135 -5.98 17.33 -11.61
C LYS A 135 -5.64 18.75 -12.06
N LYS A 136 -4.59 19.36 -11.50
CA LYS A 136 -4.15 20.73 -11.87
C LYS A 136 -3.33 20.80 -13.17
N THR A 137 -2.79 19.68 -13.65
CA THR A 137 -1.96 19.65 -14.89
C THR A 137 -2.80 19.29 -16.12
N ALA A 138 -4.06 18.91 -15.95
CA ALA A 138 -4.99 18.51 -17.02
C ALA A 138 -5.94 19.65 -17.44
N LYS A 139 -5.79 20.86 -16.90
CA LYS A 139 -6.39 22.12 -17.34
C LYS A 139 -5.33 22.99 -17.99
#